data_d4337c49cdee4a5cfbcab6810e1336f7
#
_entry.id   d4337c49cdee4a5cfbcab6810e1336f7
#
_cell.length_a   1.000
_cell.length_b   1.000
_cell.length_c   1.000
_cell.angle_alpha   90.00
_cell.angle_beta   90.00
_cell.angle_gamma   90.00
#
_symmetry.space_group_name_H-M   'P 1'
#
loop_
_entity.id
_entity.type
_entity.pdbx_description
1 polymer ?
#
loop_
_entity_poly.entity_id
_entity_poly.type
_entity_poly.pdbx_seq_one_letter_code
_entity_poly.pdbx_strand_id
1 'polypeptide(L)'
;MSKHHMEKLTCPSCHHDGDFEVWDSINTVLDPEMKEKVLNQSIFLYTCPNCGENFRLNYPILYHQMEDLVMIYLVPESEVEKTYEIFFEKNALADFHTEKYLNRIVTSANQLVEKIQIFDAGKDDRMLELVKLLATDSILKNDPDIEFDELRFAVDDDGTNILVIINKGEITGAVDIDNMYEFASSHCDDFKDLRDDEDIVINLSLIHISEPTRRRGISCAVFC
;
A
#
# COMPACT_ATOMS: atom_id res chain seq x y z
N MET A 1 -0.39 -20.53 -2.31
CA MET A 1 0.51 -21.27 -3.24
C MET A 1 0.97 -20.25 -4.27
N SER A 2 2.29 -20.12 -4.51
CA SER A 2 2.77 -19.21 -5.55
C SER A 2 2.40 -19.73 -6.93
N LYS A 3 2.07 -18.82 -7.84
CA LYS A 3 1.69 -19.14 -9.20
C LYS A 3 2.21 -18.08 -10.16
N HIS A 4 2.89 -18.51 -11.20
CA HIS A 4 3.42 -17.64 -12.26
C HIS A 4 3.24 -18.29 -13.62
N HIS A 5 3.34 -17.50 -14.68
CA HIS A 5 3.31 -17.94 -16.07
C HIS A 5 4.15 -17.02 -16.94
N MET A 6 4.51 -17.50 -18.13
CA MET A 6 5.22 -16.69 -19.12
C MET A 6 4.24 -16.00 -20.05
N GLU A 7 4.41 -14.71 -20.26
CA GLU A 7 3.64 -13.91 -21.19
C GLU A 7 4.53 -13.29 -22.27
N LYS A 8 4.05 -13.21 -23.50
CA LYS A 8 4.78 -12.58 -24.59
C LYS A 8 4.49 -11.09 -24.63
N LEU A 9 5.57 -10.31 -24.66
CA LEU A 9 5.51 -8.86 -24.73
C LEU A 9 6.23 -8.35 -25.97
N THR A 10 5.63 -7.37 -26.64
CA THR A 10 6.27 -6.64 -27.73
C THR A 10 6.86 -5.34 -27.19
N CYS A 11 8.15 -5.13 -27.36
CA CYS A 11 8.82 -3.91 -26.94
C CYS A 11 8.27 -2.68 -27.68
N PRO A 12 7.82 -1.64 -26.97
CA PRO A 12 7.26 -0.45 -27.61
C PRO A 12 8.29 0.35 -28.43
N SER A 13 9.58 0.23 -28.11
CA SER A 13 10.66 1.01 -28.77
C SER A 13 11.20 0.33 -30.01
N CYS A 14 11.41 -1.00 -30.01
CA CYS A 14 12.04 -1.70 -31.13
C CYS A 14 11.21 -2.80 -31.75
N HIS A 15 9.98 -3.04 -31.25
CA HIS A 15 9.02 -4.05 -31.70
C HIS A 15 9.54 -5.50 -31.65
N HIS A 16 10.58 -5.75 -30.84
CA HIS A 16 11.07 -7.09 -30.59
C HIS A 16 10.13 -7.81 -29.61
N ASP A 17 9.78 -9.06 -29.92
CA ASP A 17 9.00 -9.91 -29.01
C ASP A 17 9.91 -10.57 -28.01
N GLY A 18 9.53 -10.51 -26.74
CA GLY A 18 10.24 -11.14 -25.64
C GLY A 18 9.28 -11.82 -24.69
N ASP A 19 9.80 -12.64 -23.81
CA ASP A 19 9.03 -13.34 -22.78
C ASP A 19 9.20 -12.61 -21.44
N PHE A 20 8.11 -12.52 -20.67
CA PHE A 20 8.07 -11.95 -19.35
C PHE A 20 7.39 -12.90 -18.37
N GLU A 21 7.96 -13.05 -17.18
CA GLU A 21 7.39 -13.87 -16.13
C GLU A 21 6.41 -13.04 -15.30
N VAL A 22 5.12 -13.37 -15.42
CA VAL A 22 4.03 -12.77 -14.66
C VAL A 22 3.71 -13.63 -13.45
N TRP A 23 3.66 -13.02 -12.29
CA TRP A 23 3.29 -13.67 -11.04
C TRP A 23 1.82 -13.38 -10.70
N ASP A 24 0.96 -14.37 -10.82
CA ASP A 24 -0.45 -14.28 -10.41
C ASP A 24 -0.58 -14.21 -8.88
N SER A 25 0.28 -14.93 -8.18
CA SER A 25 0.36 -14.92 -6.71
C SER A 25 1.76 -15.26 -6.21
N ILE A 26 2.14 -14.63 -5.10
CA ILE A 26 3.39 -14.86 -4.36
C ILE A 26 3.05 -15.30 -2.94
N ASN A 27 3.65 -16.38 -2.45
CA ASN A 27 3.63 -16.79 -1.06
C ASN A 27 5.06 -16.70 -0.51
N THR A 28 5.28 -15.83 0.47
CA THR A 28 6.61 -15.52 1.01
C THR A 28 7.28 -16.69 1.71
N VAL A 29 6.52 -17.68 2.19
CA VAL A 29 7.08 -18.91 2.77
C VAL A 29 7.61 -19.85 1.69
N LEU A 30 6.97 -19.88 0.51
CA LEU A 30 7.38 -20.76 -0.59
C LEU A 30 8.48 -20.15 -1.45
N ASP A 31 8.40 -18.84 -1.69
CA ASP A 31 9.32 -18.09 -2.54
C ASP A 31 9.78 -16.81 -1.80
N PRO A 32 10.60 -16.95 -0.75
CA PRO A 32 11.00 -15.83 0.12
C PRO A 32 11.80 -14.74 -0.62
N GLU A 33 12.55 -15.10 -1.66
CA GLU A 33 13.27 -14.14 -2.49
C GLU A 33 12.37 -13.21 -3.28
N MET A 34 11.11 -13.59 -3.48
CA MET A 34 10.14 -12.75 -4.19
C MET A 34 9.72 -11.54 -3.37
N LYS A 35 9.80 -11.59 -2.04
CA LYS A 35 9.53 -10.42 -1.19
C LYS A 35 10.44 -9.25 -1.55
N GLU A 36 11.75 -9.48 -1.69
CA GLU A 36 12.71 -8.46 -2.09
C GLU A 36 12.41 -7.90 -3.49
N LYS A 37 12.06 -8.78 -4.44
CA LYS A 37 11.68 -8.38 -5.80
C LYS A 37 10.40 -7.55 -5.85
N VAL A 38 9.45 -7.79 -4.95
CA VAL A 38 8.26 -6.94 -4.79
C VAL A 38 8.64 -5.59 -4.19
N LEU A 39 9.42 -5.58 -3.10
CA LEU A 39 9.84 -4.36 -2.41
C LEU A 39 10.64 -3.43 -3.32
N ASN A 40 11.56 -3.95 -4.12
CA ASN A 40 12.32 -3.16 -5.10
C ASN A 40 11.59 -3.00 -6.44
N GLN A 41 10.38 -3.56 -6.57
CA GLN A 41 9.49 -3.51 -7.73
C GLN A 41 10.07 -4.11 -9.02
N SER A 42 11.15 -4.91 -8.93
CA SER A 42 11.77 -5.52 -10.12
C SER A 42 10.87 -6.54 -10.82
N ILE A 43 9.91 -7.15 -10.10
CA ILE A 43 8.92 -8.05 -10.72
C ILE A 43 8.01 -7.35 -11.74
N PHE A 44 7.91 -6.02 -11.68
CA PHE A 44 7.11 -5.19 -12.59
C PHE A 44 7.96 -4.56 -13.69
N LEU A 45 9.27 -4.84 -13.74
CA LEU A 45 10.19 -4.22 -14.69
C LEU A 45 10.56 -5.20 -15.79
N TYR A 46 10.23 -4.86 -17.03
CA TYR A 46 10.70 -5.57 -18.21
C TYR A 46 11.87 -4.84 -18.83
N THR A 47 12.95 -5.57 -19.10
CA THR A 47 14.09 -5.08 -19.87
C THR A 47 14.12 -5.78 -21.23
N CYS A 48 14.00 -5.01 -22.30
CA CYS A 48 14.00 -5.57 -23.65
C CYS A 48 15.37 -6.19 -23.97
N PRO A 49 15.43 -7.49 -24.33
CA PRO A 49 16.72 -8.16 -24.62
C PRO A 49 17.39 -7.65 -25.91
N ASN A 50 16.66 -6.98 -26.78
CA ASN A 50 17.17 -6.49 -28.05
C ASN A 50 17.73 -5.07 -27.98
N CYS A 51 17.03 -4.12 -27.34
CA CYS A 51 17.44 -2.72 -27.29
C CYS A 51 17.81 -2.22 -25.91
N GLY A 52 17.63 -3.02 -24.85
CA GLY A 52 17.91 -2.62 -23.48
C GLY A 52 16.91 -1.65 -22.85
N GLU A 53 15.84 -1.29 -23.56
CA GLU A 53 14.80 -0.40 -23.03
C GLU A 53 14.07 -1.04 -21.86
N ASN A 54 13.82 -0.24 -20.82
CA ASN A 54 13.14 -0.65 -19.62
C ASN A 54 11.74 -0.06 -19.58
N PHE A 55 10.72 -0.86 -19.28
CA PHE A 55 9.39 -0.35 -19.03
C PHE A 55 8.67 -1.14 -17.95
N ARG A 56 7.80 -0.46 -17.22
CA ARG A 56 7.02 -1.04 -16.15
C ARG A 56 5.75 -1.66 -16.70
N LEU A 57 5.43 -2.82 -16.17
CA LEU A 57 4.18 -3.54 -16.43
C LEU A 57 3.30 -3.44 -15.20
N ASN A 58 2.02 -3.11 -15.40
CA ASN A 58 1.03 -3.13 -14.35
C ASN A 58 0.13 -4.35 -14.58
N TYR A 59 0.17 -5.29 -13.66
CA TYR A 59 -0.66 -6.49 -13.69
C TYR A 59 -1.14 -6.84 -12.29
N PRO A 60 -2.31 -7.48 -12.15
CA PRO A 60 -2.83 -7.88 -10.85
C PRO A 60 -1.98 -8.99 -10.25
N ILE A 61 -1.78 -8.91 -8.93
CA ILE A 61 -1.03 -9.91 -8.16
C ILE A 61 -1.61 -10.05 -6.76
N LEU A 62 -1.66 -11.29 -6.26
CA LEU A 62 -1.88 -11.58 -4.85
C LEU A 62 -0.54 -11.74 -4.14
N TYR A 63 -0.23 -10.86 -3.20
CA TYR A 63 0.88 -11.01 -2.27
C TYR A 63 0.37 -11.61 -0.96
N HIS A 64 0.91 -12.78 -0.59
CA HIS A 64 0.52 -13.54 0.58
C HIS A 64 1.72 -13.72 1.53
N GLN A 65 1.73 -12.96 2.61
CA GLN A 65 2.70 -13.06 3.71
C GLN A 65 2.07 -13.98 4.78
N MET A 66 2.32 -15.28 4.62
CA MET A 66 1.63 -16.32 5.37
C MET A 66 1.99 -16.29 6.87
N GLU A 67 3.22 -15.95 7.19
CA GLU A 67 3.75 -15.89 8.56
C GLU A 67 3.05 -14.83 9.40
N ASP A 68 2.63 -13.71 8.80
CA ASP A 68 1.97 -12.59 9.47
C ASP A 68 0.45 -12.56 9.19
N LEU A 69 -0.06 -13.58 8.51
CA LEU A 69 -1.48 -13.69 8.14
C LEU A 69 -1.97 -12.46 7.33
N VAL A 70 -1.18 -12.01 6.36
CA VAL A 70 -1.48 -10.85 5.51
C VAL A 70 -1.68 -11.28 4.07
N MET A 71 -2.73 -10.80 3.43
CA MET A 71 -3.00 -10.90 2.00
C MET A 71 -3.23 -9.50 1.41
N ILE A 72 -2.44 -9.14 0.40
CA ILE A 72 -2.58 -7.86 -0.30
C ILE A 72 -2.86 -8.15 -1.77
N TYR A 73 -3.97 -7.61 -2.27
CA TYR A 73 -4.42 -7.75 -3.65
C TYR A 73 -4.08 -6.46 -4.41
N LEU A 74 -3.08 -6.51 -5.27
CA LEU A 74 -2.85 -5.44 -6.24
C LEU A 74 -3.76 -5.66 -7.43
N VAL A 75 -4.66 -4.73 -7.69
CA VAL A 75 -5.60 -4.80 -8.82
C VAL A 75 -5.74 -3.42 -9.48
N PRO A 76 -6.10 -3.35 -10.77
CA PRO A 76 -6.47 -2.08 -11.38
C PRO A 76 -7.62 -1.41 -10.64
N GLU A 77 -7.63 -0.08 -10.58
CA GLU A 77 -8.69 0.69 -9.90
C GLU A 77 -10.10 0.32 -10.38
N SER A 78 -10.25 0.03 -11.67
CA SER A 78 -11.51 -0.42 -12.26
C SER A 78 -11.99 -1.79 -11.78
N GLU A 79 -11.14 -2.58 -11.13
CA GLU A 79 -11.46 -3.93 -10.65
C GLU A 79 -11.61 -4.02 -9.12
N VAL A 80 -11.41 -2.93 -8.40
CA VAL A 80 -11.49 -2.89 -6.92
C VAL A 80 -12.85 -3.38 -6.43
N GLU A 81 -13.94 -2.81 -6.95
CA GLU A 81 -15.31 -3.16 -6.53
C GLU A 81 -15.63 -4.63 -6.82
N LYS A 82 -15.29 -5.10 -8.02
CA LYS A 82 -15.46 -6.50 -8.40
C LYS A 82 -14.64 -7.46 -7.53
N THR A 83 -13.42 -7.07 -7.20
CA THR A 83 -12.54 -7.86 -6.32
C THR A 83 -13.14 -7.95 -4.92
N TYR A 84 -13.62 -6.83 -4.40
CA TYR A 84 -14.32 -6.77 -3.12
C TYR A 84 -15.53 -7.72 -3.11
N GLU A 85 -16.44 -7.63 -4.09
CA GLU A 85 -17.61 -8.51 -4.20
C GLU A 85 -17.23 -10.00 -4.24
N ILE A 86 -16.19 -10.36 -5.00
CA ILE A 86 -15.77 -11.76 -5.14
C ILE A 86 -15.26 -12.32 -3.81
N PHE A 87 -14.43 -11.57 -3.11
CA PHE A 87 -13.75 -12.09 -1.94
C PHE A 87 -14.58 -11.95 -0.67
N PHE A 88 -15.40 -10.91 -0.54
CA PHE A 88 -16.06 -10.58 0.72
C PHE A 88 -17.57 -10.81 0.70
N GLU A 89 -18.30 -10.43 -0.35
CA GLU A 89 -19.75 -10.63 -0.40
C GLU A 89 -20.13 -12.08 -0.73
N LYS A 90 -19.33 -12.80 -1.52
CA LYS A 90 -19.64 -14.17 -1.94
C LYS A 90 -19.11 -15.25 -1.01
N ASN A 91 -18.57 -14.90 0.16
CA ASN A 91 -17.95 -15.85 1.07
C ASN A 91 -16.93 -16.80 0.39
N ALA A 92 -16.32 -16.36 -0.72
CA ALA A 92 -15.36 -17.17 -1.45
C ALA A 92 -14.13 -17.56 -0.61
N LEU A 93 -13.88 -16.81 0.46
CA LEU A 93 -12.80 -17.04 1.41
C LEU A 93 -13.24 -17.86 2.63
N ALA A 94 -14.52 -18.15 2.83
CA ALA A 94 -15.01 -18.90 3.99
C ALA A 94 -14.37 -20.31 4.11
N ASP A 95 -14.04 -20.93 2.98
CA ASP A 95 -13.40 -22.25 2.95
C ASP A 95 -11.91 -22.23 3.31
N PHE A 96 -11.27 -21.04 3.39
CA PHE A 96 -9.83 -20.89 3.64
C PHE A 96 -9.48 -20.51 5.08
N HIS A 97 -10.43 -20.53 6.01
CA HIS A 97 -10.21 -20.05 7.39
C HIS A 97 -9.67 -18.62 7.46
N THR A 98 -10.10 -17.76 6.56
CA THR A 98 -9.57 -16.42 6.35
C THR A 98 -9.98 -15.39 7.40
N GLU A 99 -10.82 -15.75 8.36
CA GLU A 99 -11.24 -14.89 9.49
C GLU A 99 -10.07 -14.29 10.28
N LYS A 100 -8.86 -14.88 10.13
CA LYS A 100 -7.64 -14.39 10.79
C LYS A 100 -6.73 -13.57 9.87
N TYR A 101 -6.97 -13.59 8.58
CA TYR A 101 -6.11 -12.89 7.63
C TYR A 101 -6.51 -11.42 7.53
N LEU A 102 -5.49 -10.56 7.62
CA LEU A 102 -5.62 -9.16 7.28
C LEU A 102 -5.60 -9.03 5.75
N ASN A 103 -6.72 -8.63 5.19
CA ASN A 103 -6.88 -8.49 3.75
C ASN A 103 -6.83 -7.02 3.36
N ARG A 104 -6.10 -6.70 2.27
CA ARG A 104 -6.02 -5.34 1.71
C ARG A 104 -6.09 -5.38 0.19
N ILE A 105 -6.78 -4.41 -0.38
CA ILE A 105 -6.78 -4.14 -1.83
C ILE A 105 -6.02 -2.86 -2.07
N VAL A 106 -5.07 -2.90 -3.01
CA VAL A 106 -4.25 -1.76 -3.43
C VAL A 106 -4.29 -1.63 -4.95
N THR A 107 -4.10 -0.42 -5.47
CA THR A 107 -4.22 -0.13 -6.90
C THR A 107 -2.90 0.21 -7.58
N SER A 108 -1.82 0.30 -6.82
CA SER A 108 -0.49 0.57 -7.35
C SER A 108 0.59 -0.24 -6.67
N ALA A 109 1.70 -0.50 -7.40
CA ALA A 109 2.88 -1.17 -6.85
C ALA A 109 3.48 -0.40 -5.66
N ASN A 110 3.38 0.92 -5.65
CA ASN A 110 3.84 1.74 -4.53
C ASN A 110 3.03 1.49 -3.26
N GLN A 111 1.70 1.42 -3.37
CA GLN A 111 0.83 1.07 -2.24
C GLN A 111 1.07 -0.36 -1.76
N LEU A 112 1.33 -1.31 -2.68
CA LEU A 112 1.70 -2.68 -2.30
C LEU A 112 2.97 -2.69 -1.45
N VAL A 113 4.03 -2.01 -1.91
CA VAL A 113 5.30 -1.90 -1.17
C VAL A 113 5.10 -1.23 0.19
N GLU A 114 4.35 -0.13 0.23
CA GLU A 114 4.05 0.57 1.47
C GLU A 114 3.33 -0.33 2.49
N LYS A 115 2.28 -1.04 2.07
CA LYS A 115 1.56 -1.97 2.96
C LYS A 115 2.46 -3.07 3.50
N ILE A 116 3.34 -3.65 2.66
CA ILE A 116 4.31 -4.65 3.11
C ILE A 116 5.24 -4.06 4.19
N GLN A 117 5.79 -2.87 3.95
CA GLN A 117 6.69 -2.21 4.92
C GLN A 117 5.97 -1.88 6.24
N ILE A 118 4.71 -1.45 6.19
CA ILE A 118 3.89 -1.17 7.37
C ILE A 118 3.73 -2.44 8.23
N PHE A 119 3.37 -3.56 7.60
CA PHE A 119 3.16 -4.82 8.31
C PHE A 119 4.46 -5.43 8.81
N ASP A 120 5.56 -5.33 8.07
CA ASP A 120 6.89 -5.72 8.50
C ASP A 120 7.37 -4.92 9.73
N ALA A 121 7.00 -3.65 9.81
CA ALA A 121 7.26 -2.80 10.97
C ALA A 121 6.31 -3.06 12.15
N GLY A 122 5.37 -4.02 12.03
CA GLY A 122 4.37 -4.35 13.05
C GLY A 122 3.39 -3.20 13.33
N LYS A 123 3.13 -2.35 12.34
CA LYS A 123 2.25 -1.20 12.47
C LYS A 123 0.85 -1.49 11.93
N ASP A 124 -0.15 -0.77 12.47
CA ASP A 124 -1.52 -0.77 11.95
C ASP A 124 -1.61 0.27 10.82
N ASP A 125 -1.96 -0.19 9.63
CA ASP A 125 -2.03 0.67 8.45
C ASP A 125 -3.15 1.72 8.52
N ARG A 126 -4.21 1.47 9.29
CA ARG A 126 -5.29 2.43 9.56
C ARG A 126 -4.77 3.58 10.42
N MET A 127 -3.96 3.26 11.44
CA MET A 127 -3.33 4.29 12.27
C MET A 127 -2.33 5.11 11.47
N LEU A 128 -1.63 4.50 10.52
CA LEU A 128 -0.71 5.24 9.64
C LEU A 128 -1.43 6.20 8.69
N GLU A 129 -2.62 5.88 8.19
CA GLU A 129 -3.39 6.86 7.42
C GLU A 129 -3.82 8.07 8.28
N LEU A 130 -4.13 7.85 9.56
CA LEU A 130 -4.38 8.95 10.51
C LEU A 130 -3.09 9.77 10.76
N VAL A 131 -1.95 9.10 10.94
CA VAL A 131 -0.64 9.77 11.08
C VAL A 131 -0.30 10.60 9.84
N LYS A 132 -0.56 10.11 8.64
CA LYS A 132 -0.40 10.89 7.40
C LYS A 132 -1.24 12.17 7.41
N LEU A 133 -2.49 12.10 7.91
CA LEU A 133 -3.33 13.27 8.06
C LEU A 133 -2.76 14.29 9.05
N LEU A 134 -2.29 13.83 10.21
CA LEU A 134 -1.66 14.69 11.22
C LEU A 134 -0.35 15.30 10.71
N ALA A 135 0.46 14.50 10.01
CA ALA A 135 1.70 14.98 9.39
C ALA A 135 1.42 16.03 8.31
N THR A 136 0.39 15.81 7.47
CA THR A 136 -0.04 16.79 6.46
C THR A 136 -0.39 18.14 7.10
N ASP A 137 -1.20 18.13 8.15
CA ASP A 137 -1.57 19.35 8.88
C ASP A 137 -0.35 20.05 9.49
N SER A 138 0.58 19.28 10.08
CA SER A 138 1.82 19.80 10.66
C SER A 138 2.75 20.40 9.60
N ILE A 139 2.93 19.74 8.47
CA ILE A 139 3.76 20.20 7.34
C ILE A 139 3.21 21.53 6.82
N LEU A 140 1.91 21.60 6.52
CA LEU A 140 1.27 22.81 5.99
C LEU A 140 1.24 23.97 6.98
N LYS A 141 1.24 23.72 8.29
CA LYS A 141 1.38 24.78 9.30
C LYS A 141 2.79 25.36 9.36
N ASN A 142 3.81 24.54 9.14
CA ASN A 142 5.21 24.98 9.16
C ASN A 142 5.64 25.64 7.84
N ASP A 143 5.13 25.14 6.72
CA ASP A 143 5.41 25.68 5.39
C ASP A 143 4.11 25.63 4.55
N PRO A 144 3.32 26.74 4.58
CA PRO A 144 2.05 26.81 3.84
C PRO A 144 2.18 26.73 2.32
N ASP A 145 3.35 27.02 1.78
CA ASP A 145 3.61 27.06 0.34
C ASP A 145 4.22 25.75 -0.20
N ILE A 146 4.44 24.75 0.67
CA ILE A 146 4.96 23.45 0.25
C ILE A 146 3.96 22.71 -0.63
N GLU A 147 4.42 22.20 -1.77
CA GLU A 147 3.65 21.33 -2.64
C GLU A 147 4.13 19.89 -2.51
N PHE A 148 3.23 18.97 -2.33
CA PHE A 148 3.48 17.53 -2.39
C PHE A 148 2.22 16.76 -2.83
N ASP A 149 2.44 15.63 -3.49
CA ASP A 149 1.37 14.79 -4.02
C ASP A 149 1.02 13.66 -3.07
N GLU A 150 2.02 13.15 -2.32
CA GLU A 150 1.90 11.92 -1.55
C GLU A 150 2.80 11.94 -0.31
N LEU A 151 2.29 11.38 0.79
CA LEU A 151 3.07 10.94 1.94
C LEU A 151 3.08 9.42 1.96
N ARG A 152 4.27 8.83 2.00
CA ARG A 152 4.43 7.37 1.98
C ARG A 152 5.26 6.91 3.18
N PHE A 153 4.77 5.85 3.83
CA PHE A 153 5.53 5.22 4.91
C PHE A 153 6.77 4.52 4.35
N ALA A 154 7.87 4.67 5.07
CA ALA A 154 9.10 3.93 4.85
C ALA A 154 9.83 3.72 6.19
N VAL A 155 10.76 2.79 6.20
CA VAL A 155 11.74 2.61 7.27
C VAL A 155 13.08 3.03 6.70
N ASP A 156 13.77 3.96 7.37
CA ASP A 156 15.08 4.42 6.91
C ASP A 156 16.20 3.41 7.25
N ASP A 157 17.43 3.73 6.84
CA ASP A 157 18.60 2.86 7.05
C ASP A 157 18.94 2.64 8.53
N ASP A 158 18.53 3.54 9.41
CA ASP A 158 18.73 3.46 10.87
C ASP A 158 17.57 2.71 11.56
N GLY A 159 16.55 2.29 10.82
CA GLY A 159 15.36 1.60 11.33
C GLY A 159 14.29 2.54 11.88
N THR A 160 14.38 3.86 11.64
CA THR A 160 13.39 4.85 12.06
C THR A 160 12.18 4.82 11.11
N ASN A 161 10.98 4.89 11.69
CA ASN A 161 9.76 4.98 10.90
C ASN A 161 9.55 6.42 10.43
N ILE A 162 9.46 6.61 9.11
CA ILE A 162 9.34 7.92 8.50
C ILE A 162 8.17 7.97 7.52
N LEU A 163 7.65 9.18 7.28
CA LEU A 163 6.88 9.48 6.09
C LEU A 163 7.75 10.25 5.11
N VAL A 164 7.99 9.68 3.94
CA VAL A 164 8.65 10.38 2.83
C VAL A 164 7.64 11.29 2.14
N ILE A 165 8.07 12.52 1.87
CA ILE A 165 7.28 13.55 1.17
C ILE A 165 7.64 13.45 -0.29
N ILE A 166 6.63 13.22 -1.15
CA ILE A 166 6.81 13.01 -2.59
C ILE A 166 6.08 14.12 -3.36
N ASN A 167 6.79 14.75 -4.29
CA ASN A 167 6.24 15.72 -5.23
C ASN A 167 6.68 15.35 -6.65
N LYS A 168 5.74 15.19 -7.57
CA LYS A 168 5.98 14.81 -8.98
C LYS A 168 6.83 13.55 -9.14
N GLY A 169 6.65 12.60 -8.20
CA GLY A 169 7.37 11.33 -8.19
C GLY A 169 8.77 11.37 -7.60
N GLU A 170 9.24 12.54 -7.12
CA GLU A 170 10.54 12.71 -6.47
C GLU A 170 10.38 12.88 -4.96
N ILE A 171 11.31 12.29 -4.18
CA ILE A 171 11.36 12.47 -2.72
C ILE A 171 11.93 13.87 -2.44
N THR A 172 11.15 14.71 -1.79
CA THR A 172 11.52 16.10 -1.44
C THR A 172 11.86 16.28 0.03
N GLY A 173 11.52 15.29 0.88
CA GLY A 173 11.80 15.33 2.31
C GLY A 173 11.30 14.08 3.02
N ALA A 174 11.53 14.06 4.34
CA ALA A 174 11.00 13.02 5.21
C ALA A 174 10.68 13.59 6.61
N VAL A 175 9.74 12.95 7.29
CA VAL A 175 9.31 13.31 8.66
C VAL A 175 9.32 12.04 9.51
N ASP A 176 10.00 12.10 10.67
CA ASP A 176 9.92 11.07 11.71
C ASP A 176 8.51 11.05 12.30
N ILE A 177 7.94 9.87 12.43
CA ILE A 177 6.53 9.70 12.83
C ILE A 177 6.34 8.89 14.11
N ASP A 178 7.38 8.41 14.76
CA ASP A 178 7.22 7.52 15.92
C ASP A 178 6.37 8.16 17.02
N ASN A 179 6.61 9.43 17.34
CA ASN A 179 5.80 10.16 18.32
C ASN A 179 4.35 10.36 17.87
N MET A 180 4.12 10.62 16.57
CA MET A 180 2.76 10.77 16.00
C MET A 180 2.02 9.46 16.01
N TYR A 181 2.71 8.35 15.70
CA TYR A 181 2.13 7.02 15.71
C TYR A 181 1.77 6.57 17.12
N GLU A 182 2.64 6.80 18.12
CA GLU A 182 2.34 6.53 19.53
C GLU A 182 1.14 7.35 20.01
N PHE A 183 1.08 8.62 19.64
CA PHE A 183 -0.07 9.47 19.96
C PHE A 183 -1.35 8.93 19.34
N ALA A 184 -1.37 8.65 18.03
CA ALA A 184 -2.53 8.11 17.33
C ALA A 184 -2.99 6.77 17.92
N SER A 185 -2.03 5.88 18.24
CA SER A 185 -2.31 4.56 18.81
C SER A 185 -2.86 4.64 20.24
N SER A 186 -2.37 5.57 21.07
CA SER A 186 -2.85 5.75 22.45
C SER A 186 -4.27 6.34 22.52
N HIS A 187 -4.68 7.07 21.48
CA HIS A 187 -6.01 7.68 21.36
C HIS A 187 -6.92 6.94 20.39
N CYS A 188 -6.57 5.71 20.02
CA CYS A 188 -7.30 4.94 19.02
C CYS A 188 -8.77 4.67 19.41
N ASP A 189 -9.11 4.71 20.71
CA ASP A 189 -10.48 4.56 21.17
C ASP A 189 -11.39 5.74 20.78
N ASP A 190 -10.82 6.92 20.59
CA ASP A 190 -11.54 8.11 20.11
C ASP A 190 -11.87 8.00 18.61
N PHE A 191 -11.21 7.08 17.91
CA PHE A 191 -11.36 6.81 16.48
C PHE A 191 -12.01 5.45 16.20
N LYS A 192 -12.79 4.89 17.13
CA LYS A 192 -13.45 3.57 17.00
C LYS A 192 -14.31 3.44 15.75
N ASP A 193 -14.91 4.54 15.31
CA ASP A 193 -15.72 4.57 14.08
C ASP A 193 -14.88 4.43 12.79
N LEU A 194 -13.55 4.55 12.88
CA LEU A 194 -12.61 4.29 11.78
C LEU A 194 -12.10 2.84 11.78
N ARG A 195 -12.51 2.05 12.75
CA ARG A 195 -12.14 0.65 12.93
C ARG A 195 -13.28 -0.27 12.48
N ASP A 196 -13.58 -0.25 11.21
CA ASP A 196 -14.31 -1.38 10.65
C ASP A 196 -13.28 -2.45 10.27
N ASP A 197 -13.34 -3.61 10.92
CA ASP A 197 -12.45 -4.74 10.61
C ASP A 197 -12.75 -5.30 9.21
N GLU A 198 -13.86 -4.89 8.60
CA GLU A 198 -14.28 -5.22 7.25
C GLU A 198 -13.67 -4.27 6.19
N ASP A 199 -13.03 -3.16 6.60
CA ASP A 199 -12.37 -2.25 5.66
C ASP A 199 -11.15 -2.88 5.02
N ILE A 200 -11.15 -2.99 3.70
CA ILE A 200 -10.14 -3.68 2.92
C ILE A 200 -9.30 -2.73 2.10
N VAL A 201 -9.91 -1.61 1.70
CA VAL A 201 -9.23 -0.52 1.01
C VAL A 201 -8.93 0.58 2.01
N ILE A 202 -7.71 0.59 2.55
CA ILE A 202 -7.28 1.58 3.55
C ILE A 202 -6.37 2.60 2.88
N ASN A 203 -6.88 3.81 2.72
CA ASN A 203 -6.12 4.97 2.24
C ASN A 203 -6.77 6.27 2.71
N LEU A 204 -6.07 7.40 2.54
CA LEU A 204 -6.58 8.72 2.94
C LEU A 204 -7.93 9.10 2.30
N SER A 205 -8.28 8.54 1.15
CA SER A 205 -9.54 8.84 0.48
C SER A 205 -10.75 8.33 1.28
N LEU A 206 -10.62 7.25 2.03
CA LEU A 206 -11.67 6.75 2.93
C LEU A 206 -11.94 7.71 4.09
N ILE A 207 -10.89 8.31 4.66
CA ILE A 207 -11.03 9.32 5.71
C ILE A 207 -11.76 10.57 5.18
N HIS A 208 -11.66 10.86 3.89
CA HIS A 208 -12.35 11.97 3.23
C HIS A 208 -13.82 11.68 2.88
N ILE A 209 -14.18 10.42 2.68
CA ILE A 209 -15.55 10.01 2.27
C ILE A 209 -16.50 9.93 3.47
N SER A 210 -16.01 9.58 4.66
CA SER A 210 -16.80 9.55 5.87
C SER A 210 -17.07 10.97 6.42
N GLU A 211 -18.04 11.64 5.82
CA GLU A 211 -18.69 12.91 6.20
C GLU A 211 -17.83 14.19 6.34
N PRO A 212 -18.13 15.22 5.51
CA PRO A 212 -17.55 16.57 5.67
C PRO A 212 -17.87 17.23 7.03
N THR A 213 -18.87 16.75 7.73
CA THR A 213 -19.30 17.22 9.06
C THR A 213 -18.41 16.73 10.20
N ARG A 214 -17.74 15.56 10.06
CA ARG A 214 -16.78 15.05 11.07
C ARG A 214 -15.42 15.75 11.04
N ARG A 215 -15.02 16.38 9.93
CA ARG A 215 -13.79 17.20 9.87
C ARG A 215 -13.69 18.27 10.96
N ARG A 216 -14.83 18.83 11.40
CA ARG A 216 -14.86 19.83 12.49
C ARG A 216 -14.62 19.21 13.86
N GLY A 217 -14.98 17.94 14.08
CA GLY A 217 -14.77 17.23 15.33
C GLY A 217 -13.34 16.80 15.57
N ILE A 218 -12.66 16.28 14.55
CA ILE A 218 -11.25 15.82 14.64
C ILE A 218 -10.31 17.01 14.85
N SER A 219 -10.50 18.10 14.11
CA SER A 219 -9.69 19.31 14.25
C SER A 219 -9.80 19.98 15.63
N CYS A 220 -10.94 19.88 16.32
CA CYS A 220 -11.12 20.46 17.65
C CYS A 220 -10.74 19.54 18.80
N ALA A 221 -10.78 18.20 18.61
CA ALA A 221 -10.52 17.27 19.72
C ALA A 221 -9.02 16.95 19.90
N VAL A 222 -8.19 17.17 18.87
CA VAL A 222 -6.76 16.84 18.92
C VAL A 222 -5.89 18.05 19.27
N PHE A 223 -6.43 19.30 19.23
CA PHE A 223 -5.66 20.54 19.42
C PHE A 223 -6.27 21.50 20.48
N CYS A 224 -7.22 21.04 21.30
CA CYS A 224 -7.62 21.73 22.55
C CYS A 224 -7.18 20.94 23.82
#